data_c3ed3b2aed8a1c5657d03364f2df82cb
#
_entry.id   c3ed3b2aed8a1c5657d03364f2df82cb
#
_cell.length_a   1.000
_cell.length_b   1.000
_cell.length_c   1.000
_cell.angle_alpha   90.00
_cell.angle_beta   90.00
_cell.angle_gamma   90.00
#
_symmetry.space_group_name_H-M   'P 1'
#
loop_
_entity.id
_entity.type
_entity.pdbx_description
1 polymer ?
#
loop_
_entity_poly.entity_id
_entity_poly.type
_entity_poly.pdbx_seq_one_letter_code
_entity_poly.pdbx_strand_id
1 'polypeptide(L)'
;DKKPLMINSLEICKKSKIFDKIHLSTDSKKYSKIAKRFGYEPNFLRSRKLSKDNTPLIKTLREELKNFKKLGYKVKEICIISSTSPFLKTNDIIKARKLFLKFKKKYPVISVCEFPAKIERGLKMNKNFLQFINEKNIIKKNQNFTSSFFPTGHIAYYNAEFLLKS
;
A
#
# COMPACT_ATOMS: atom_id res chain seq x y z
N ASP A 1 26.06 8.70 3.57
CA ASP A 1 25.42 8.63 2.25
C ASP A 1 23.92 8.81 2.39
N LYS A 2 23.41 9.93 1.87
CA LYS A 2 21.98 10.23 1.93
C LYS A 2 21.25 9.49 0.80
N LYS A 3 21.02 8.19 1.01
CA LYS A 3 20.24 7.38 0.07
C LYS A 3 18.78 7.84 0.08
N PRO A 4 18.16 8.11 -1.08
CA PRO A 4 16.75 8.45 -1.16
C PRO A 4 15.86 7.33 -0.60
N LEU A 5 14.80 7.68 0.15
CA LEU A 5 13.95 6.72 0.85
C LEU A 5 13.30 5.68 -0.09
N MET A 6 12.91 6.10 -1.30
CA MET A 6 12.36 5.19 -2.31
C MET A 6 13.34 4.05 -2.68
N ILE A 7 14.66 4.30 -2.62
CA ILE A 7 15.65 3.27 -2.93
C ILE A 7 15.67 2.19 -1.84
N ASN A 8 15.46 2.56 -0.57
CA ASN A 8 15.33 1.57 0.50
C ASN A 8 14.20 0.60 0.23
N SER A 9 13.02 1.10 -0.17
CA SER A 9 11.87 0.25 -0.50
C SER A 9 12.17 -0.68 -1.68
N LEU A 10 12.83 -0.19 -2.74
CA LEU A 10 13.23 -1.00 -3.89
C LEU A 10 14.25 -2.09 -3.53
N GLU A 11 15.24 -1.77 -2.68
CA GLU A 11 16.23 -2.73 -2.19
C GLU A 11 15.60 -3.82 -1.33
N ILE A 12 14.67 -3.47 -0.44
CA ILE A 12 13.94 -4.43 0.39
C ILE A 12 13.15 -5.39 -0.49
N CYS A 13 12.50 -4.87 -1.55
CA CYS A 13 11.83 -5.70 -2.54
C CYS A 13 12.82 -6.67 -3.20
N LYS A 14 13.96 -6.18 -3.67
CA LYS A 14 15.01 -7.01 -4.31
C LYS A 14 15.57 -8.06 -3.36
N LYS A 15 15.86 -7.68 -2.11
CA LYS A 15 16.36 -8.58 -1.06
C LYS A 15 15.37 -9.68 -0.70
N SER A 16 14.06 -9.46 -0.86
CA SER A 16 13.04 -10.45 -0.55
C SER A 16 13.07 -11.67 -1.48
N LYS A 17 13.61 -11.52 -2.69
CA LYS A 17 13.72 -12.56 -3.73
C LYS A 17 12.39 -13.24 -4.11
N ILE A 18 11.26 -12.55 -3.89
CA ILE A 18 9.92 -13.11 -4.15
C ILE A 18 9.20 -12.44 -5.33
N PHE A 19 9.81 -11.44 -5.94
CA PHE A 19 9.24 -10.69 -7.06
C PHE A 19 9.97 -11.02 -8.36
N ASP A 20 9.21 -11.38 -9.39
CA ASP A 20 9.73 -11.55 -10.75
C ASP A 20 10.08 -10.20 -11.38
N LYS A 21 9.36 -9.14 -11.00
CA LYS A 21 9.54 -7.78 -11.51
C LYS A 21 9.33 -6.77 -10.39
N ILE A 22 10.21 -5.76 -10.34
CA ILE A 22 10.10 -4.60 -9.46
C ILE A 22 9.98 -3.37 -10.35
N HIS A 23 9.00 -2.52 -10.08
CA HIS A 23 8.73 -1.31 -10.85
C HIS A 23 8.54 -0.11 -9.92
N LEU A 24 9.19 0.99 -10.24
CA LEU A 24 8.94 2.28 -9.59
C LEU A 24 7.85 3.02 -10.35
N SER A 25 6.64 3.10 -9.78
CA SER A 25 5.56 3.90 -10.33
C SER A 25 5.78 5.38 -10.02
N THR A 26 6.21 6.14 -11.00
CA THR A 26 6.45 7.58 -10.91
C THR A 26 6.15 8.26 -12.24
N ASP A 27 5.67 9.50 -12.20
CA ASP A 27 5.53 10.40 -13.37
C ASP A 27 6.76 11.31 -13.54
N SER A 28 7.62 11.35 -12.53
CA SER A 28 8.77 12.25 -12.48
C SER A 28 10.00 11.65 -13.17
N LYS A 29 10.43 12.30 -14.27
CA LYS A 29 11.70 11.99 -14.90
C LYS A 29 12.90 12.15 -13.97
N LYS A 30 12.83 13.07 -12.99
CA LYS A 30 13.87 13.28 -11.98
C LYS A 30 14.02 12.02 -11.10
N TYR A 31 12.91 11.51 -10.54
CA TYR A 31 12.94 10.32 -9.71
C TYR A 31 13.29 9.06 -10.50
N SER A 32 12.85 8.95 -11.75
CA SER A 32 13.27 7.89 -12.66
C SER A 32 14.79 7.87 -12.86
N LYS A 33 15.39 9.03 -13.14
CA LYS A 33 16.86 9.16 -13.28
C LYS A 33 17.60 8.78 -11.99
N ILE A 34 17.09 9.20 -10.85
CA ILE A 34 17.67 8.82 -9.55
C ILE A 34 17.61 7.30 -9.35
N ALA A 35 16.45 6.68 -9.55
CA ALA A 35 16.27 5.24 -9.42
C ALA A 35 17.20 4.47 -10.37
N LYS A 36 17.35 4.92 -11.61
CA LYS A 36 18.26 4.34 -12.59
C LYS A 36 19.70 4.28 -12.11
N ARG A 37 20.20 5.34 -11.43
CA ARG A 37 21.58 5.36 -10.87
C ARG A 37 21.80 4.27 -9.82
N PHE A 38 20.75 3.77 -9.19
CA PHE A 38 20.78 2.67 -8.23
C PHE A 38 20.38 1.30 -8.83
N GLY A 39 20.26 1.23 -10.17
CA GLY A 39 19.89 0.01 -10.88
C GLY A 39 18.39 -0.33 -10.89
N TYR A 40 17.52 0.65 -10.64
CA TYR A 40 16.06 0.50 -10.61
C TYR A 40 15.39 1.41 -11.66
N GLU A 41 15.68 1.18 -12.93
CA GLU A 41 15.02 1.94 -13.98
C GLU A 41 13.53 1.53 -14.09
N PRO A 42 12.59 2.49 -14.04
CA PRO A 42 11.17 2.20 -14.27
C PRO A 42 10.96 1.65 -15.69
N ASN A 43 10.07 0.67 -15.85
CA ASN A 43 9.75 0.14 -17.18
C ASN A 43 9.00 1.16 -18.05
N PHE A 44 8.29 2.10 -17.42
CA PHE A 44 7.58 3.21 -18.02
C PHE A 44 7.31 4.29 -16.97
N LEU A 45 6.96 5.47 -17.39
CA LEU A 45 6.50 6.52 -16.49
C LEU A 45 4.98 6.49 -16.37
N ARG A 46 4.47 6.76 -15.18
CA ARG A 46 3.04 6.94 -14.94
C ARG A 46 2.54 8.18 -15.69
N SER A 47 1.33 8.12 -16.24
CA SER A 47 0.75 9.27 -16.94
C SER A 47 0.44 10.40 -15.96
N ARG A 48 0.62 11.66 -16.40
CA ARG A 48 0.29 12.84 -15.58
C ARG A 48 -1.19 12.87 -15.16
N LYS A 49 -2.08 12.33 -16.01
CA LYS A 49 -3.51 12.22 -15.70
C LYS A 49 -3.77 11.40 -14.42
N LEU A 50 -2.95 10.37 -14.16
CA LEU A 50 -3.08 9.48 -13.00
C LEU A 50 -2.15 9.87 -11.83
N SER A 51 -1.50 11.02 -11.94
CA SER A 51 -0.57 11.52 -10.90
C SER A 51 -1.13 12.73 -10.15
N LYS A 52 -2.42 13.00 -10.30
CA LYS A 52 -3.12 14.05 -9.55
C LYS A 52 -3.44 13.55 -8.13
N ASP A 53 -3.43 14.42 -7.13
CA ASP A 53 -3.63 14.09 -5.71
C ASP A 53 -4.97 13.40 -5.45
N ASN A 54 -6.01 13.73 -6.21
CA ASN A 54 -7.33 13.14 -6.09
C ASN A 54 -7.53 11.86 -6.93
N THR A 55 -6.47 11.32 -7.54
CA THR A 55 -6.57 10.09 -8.34
C THR A 55 -6.65 8.86 -7.43
N PRO A 56 -7.73 8.08 -7.46
CA PRO A 56 -7.81 6.85 -6.70
C PRO A 56 -6.70 5.86 -7.10
N LEU A 57 -6.03 5.28 -6.11
CA LEU A 57 -4.93 4.32 -6.32
C LEU A 57 -5.32 3.20 -7.27
N ILE A 58 -6.55 2.69 -7.19
CA ILE A 58 -7.06 1.62 -8.05
C ILE A 58 -6.97 1.97 -9.54
N LYS A 59 -7.20 3.22 -9.93
CA LYS A 59 -7.09 3.68 -11.33
C LYS A 59 -5.64 3.63 -11.80
N THR A 60 -4.71 4.04 -10.95
CA THR A 60 -3.27 3.95 -11.22
C THR A 60 -2.85 2.51 -11.41
N LEU A 61 -3.24 1.61 -10.52
CA LEU A 61 -2.88 0.19 -10.59
C LEU A 61 -3.42 -0.50 -11.85
N ARG A 62 -4.63 -0.16 -12.26
CA ARG A 62 -5.20 -0.66 -13.53
C ARG A 62 -4.40 -0.23 -14.75
N GLU A 63 -3.96 1.01 -14.78
CA GLU A 63 -3.12 1.51 -15.88
C GLU A 63 -1.75 0.83 -15.87
N GLU A 64 -1.13 0.66 -14.71
CA GLU A 64 0.12 -0.08 -14.55
C GLU A 64 -0.01 -1.52 -15.09
N LEU A 65 -1.09 -2.22 -14.74
CA LEU A 65 -1.36 -3.57 -15.25
C LEU A 65 -1.54 -3.60 -16.77
N LYS A 66 -2.23 -2.59 -17.34
CA LYS A 66 -2.37 -2.45 -18.81
C LYS A 66 -1.03 -2.21 -19.48
N ASN A 67 -0.18 -1.37 -18.91
CA ASN A 67 1.15 -1.07 -19.43
C ASN A 67 2.05 -2.30 -19.37
N PHE A 68 2.02 -3.07 -18.28
CA PHE A 68 2.73 -4.34 -18.20
C PHE A 68 2.23 -5.35 -19.24
N LYS A 69 0.93 -5.42 -19.48
CA LYS A 69 0.36 -6.26 -20.55
C LYS A 69 0.86 -5.85 -21.93
N LYS A 70 0.94 -4.55 -22.24
CA LYS A 70 1.51 -4.04 -23.50
C LYS A 70 2.99 -4.41 -23.68
N LEU A 71 3.73 -4.54 -22.58
CA LEU A 71 5.12 -5.01 -22.57
C LEU A 71 5.26 -6.55 -22.62
N GLY A 72 4.16 -7.29 -22.79
CA GLY A 72 4.15 -8.75 -22.87
C GLY A 72 4.12 -9.48 -21.54
N TYR A 73 4.01 -8.77 -20.40
CA TYR A 73 3.95 -9.42 -19.10
C TYR A 73 2.54 -9.89 -18.74
N LYS A 74 2.42 -11.15 -18.29
CA LYS A 74 1.20 -11.70 -17.71
C LYS A 74 1.25 -11.59 -16.18
N VAL A 75 0.80 -10.45 -15.65
CA VAL A 75 0.80 -10.20 -14.20
C VAL A 75 -0.36 -10.93 -13.55
N LYS A 76 -0.08 -11.80 -12.57
CA LYS A 76 -1.08 -12.54 -11.78
C LYS A 76 -1.32 -11.92 -10.40
N GLU A 77 -0.27 -11.37 -9.82
CA GLU A 77 -0.25 -10.78 -8.47
C GLU A 77 0.46 -9.44 -8.53
N ILE A 78 0.01 -8.50 -7.72
CA ILE A 78 0.68 -7.22 -7.54
C ILE A 78 0.88 -6.95 -6.05
N CYS A 79 2.09 -6.53 -5.70
CA CYS A 79 2.40 -6.03 -4.37
C CYS A 79 2.72 -4.54 -4.48
N ILE A 80 1.99 -3.74 -3.75
CA ILE A 80 2.22 -2.31 -3.64
C ILE A 80 3.02 -2.07 -2.38
N ILE A 81 4.11 -1.32 -2.50
CA ILE A 81 4.95 -0.93 -1.37
C ILE A 81 5.14 0.58 -1.43
N SER A 82 4.81 1.24 -0.33
CA SER A 82 5.01 2.68 -0.23
C SER A 82 6.50 3.02 -0.23
N SER A 83 6.87 4.04 -1.01
CA SER A 83 8.24 4.58 -1.01
C SER A 83 8.60 5.29 0.30
N THR A 84 7.62 5.60 1.15
CA THR A 84 7.76 6.31 2.42
C THR A 84 7.70 5.37 3.63
N SER A 85 8.20 4.14 3.50
CA SER A 85 8.18 3.12 4.55
C SER A 85 9.59 2.82 5.08
N PRO A 86 10.21 3.71 5.87
CA PRO A 86 11.62 3.58 6.28
C PRO A 86 11.88 2.38 7.18
N PHE A 87 10.89 1.93 7.94
CA PHE A 87 11.02 0.82 8.88
C PHE A 87 10.56 -0.54 8.33
N LEU A 88 10.12 -0.57 7.06
CA LEU A 88 9.72 -1.81 6.41
C LEU A 88 10.91 -2.77 6.31
N LYS A 89 10.68 -4.03 6.65
CA LYS A 89 11.70 -5.09 6.58
C LYS A 89 11.34 -6.11 5.49
N THR A 90 12.35 -6.75 4.94
CA THR A 90 12.20 -7.85 3.96
C THR A 90 11.24 -8.93 4.47
N ASN A 91 11.34 -9.28 5.76
CA ASN A 91 10.49 -10.29 6.37
C ASN A 91 9.00 -9.91 6.39
N ASP A 92 8.66 -8.62 6.47
CA ASP A 92 7.27 -8.16 6.46
C ASP A 92 6.62 -8.43 5.10
N ILE A 93 7.37 -8.19 4.01
CA ILE A 93 6.94 -8.48 2.65
C ILE A 93 6.73 -9.99 2.45
N ILE A 94 7.67 -10.81 2.96
CA ILE A 94 7.59 -12.28 2.87
C ILE A 94 6.38 -12.79 3.67
N LYS A 95 6.15 -12.29 4.90
CA LYS A 95 4.99 -12.64 5.72
C LYS A 95 3.68 -12.28 5.04
N ALA A 96 3.59 -11.08 4.47
CA ALA A 96 2.40 -10.63 3.75
C ALA A 96 2.09 -11.55 2.55
N ARG A 97 3.12 -11.93 1.77
CA ARG A 97 2.95 -12.89 0.67
C ARG A 97 2.50 -14.26 1.15
N LYS A 98 3.12 -14.80 2.22
CA LYS A 98 2.70 -16.09 2.80
C LYS A 98 1.23 -16.07 3.18
N LEU A 99 0.77 -14.99 3.82
CA LEU A 99 -0.64 -14.81 4.19
C LEU A 99 -1.54 -14.77 2.94
N PHE A 100 -1.15 -14.01 1.91
CA PHE A 100 -1.88 -13.91 0.66
C PHE A 100 -2.04 -15.27 -0.04
N LEU A 101 -0.98 -16.07 -0.05
CA LEU A 101 -1.00 -17.43 -0.62
C LEU A 101 -1.85 -18.39 0.24
N LYS A 102 -1.78 -18.28 1.57
CA LYS A 102 -2.60 -19.10 2.51
C LYS A 102 -4.09 -18.97 2.21
N PHE A 103 -4.56 -17.79 1.86
CA PHE A 103 -5.95 -17.55 1.46
C PHE A 103 -6.19 -17.72 -0.05
N LYS A 104 -5.34 -18.48 -0.74
CA LYS A 104 -5.46 -18.80 -2.18
C LYS A 104 -5.63 -17.55 -3.05
N LYS A 105 -5.06 -16.41 -2.62
CA LYS A 105 -5.13 -15.10 -3.32
C LYS A 105 -6.57 -14.58 -3.50
N LYS A 106 -7.52 -15.08 -2.72
CA LYS A 106 -8.94 -14.70 -2.80
C LYS A 106 -9.20 -13.30 -2.23
N TYR A 107 -8.48 -12.92 -1.19
CA TYR A 107 -8.63 -11.64 -0.51
C TYR A 107 -7.36 -10.81 -0.62
N PRO A 108 -7.45 -9.47 -0.72
CA PRO A 108 -6.29 -8.62 -0.57
C PRO A 108 -5.68 -8.76 0.84
N VAL A 109 -4.36 -8.60 0.93
CA VAL A 109 -3.65 -8.52 2.21
C VAL A 109 -3.04 -7.14 2.32
N ILE A 110 -3.39 -6.41 3.37
CA ILE A 110 -2.92 -5.05 3.61
C ILE A 110 -2.23 -4.94 4.97
N SER A 111 -1.27 -4.04 5.08
CA SER A 111 -0.67 -3.69 6.37
C SER A 111 -1.62 -2.81 7.17
N VAL A 112 -1.77 -3.13 8.45
CA VAL A 112 -2.65 -2.41 9.38
C VAL A 112 -1.91 -2.08 10.66
N CYS A 113 -2.41 -1.09 11.38
CA CYS A 113 -2.04 -0.79 12.76
C CYS A 113 -3.30 -0.79 13.62
N GLU A 114 -3.18 -1.26 14.85
CA GLU A 114 -4.26 -1.19 15.82
C GLU A 114 -4.45 0.25 16.28
N PHE A 115 -5.69 0.68 16.45
CA PHE A 115 -5.97 1.97 17.07
C PHE A 115 -5.51 1.96 18.52
N PRO A 116 -4.85 3.03 18.99
CA PRO A 116 -4.36 3.12 20.38
C PRO A 116 -5.50 3.22 21.41
N ALA A 117 -6.70 3.53 20.95
CA ALA A 117 -7.92 3.62 21.76
C ALA A 117 -9.09 2.97 21.04
N LYS A 118 -10.14 2.63 21.80
CA LYS A 118 -11.37 2.05 21.22
C LYS A 118 -12.11 3.12 20.42
N ILE A 119 -12.23 2.92 19.10
CA ILE A 119 -12.86 3.89 18.18
C ILE A 119 -14.34 4.09 18.47
N GLU A 120 -14.99 3.11 19.09
CA GLU A 120 -16.39 3.15 19.51
C GLU A 120 -16.64 4.22 20.57
N ARG A 121 -15.59 4.68 21.26
CA ARG A 121 -15.62 5.79 22.22
C ARG A 121 -15.09 7.11 21.64
N GLY A 122 -14.97 7.16 20.32
CA GLY A 122 -14.52 8.35 19.62
C GLY A 122 -15.39 9.57 19.88
N LEU A 123 -14.74 10.72 19.92
CA LEU A 123 -15.39 12.03 20.04
C LEU A 123 -15.18 12.81 18.74
N LYS A 124 -16.15 13.61 18.37
CA LYS A 124 -16.04 14.60 17.28
C LYS A 124 -16.20 16.00 17.82
N MET A 125 -15.52 16.94 17.20
CA MET A 125 -15.72 18.36 17.47
C MET A 125 -17.05 18.81 16.84
N ASN A 126 -17.92 19.39 17.65
CA ASN A 126 -19.15 20.05 17.19
C ASN A 126 -19.09 21.51 17.68
N LYS A 127 -18.79 22.44 16.77
CA LYS A 127 -18.47 23.83 17.10
C LYS A 127 -17.33 23.87 18.14
N ASN A 128 -17.61 24.27 19.38
CA ASN A 128 -16.64 24.39 20.47
C ASN A 128 -16.74 23.26 21.51
N PHE A 129 -17.54 22.23 21.26
CA PHE A 129 -17.77 21.15 22.21
C PHE A 129 -17.40 19.79 21.62
N LEU A 130 -16.93 18.89 22.47
CA LEU A 130 -16.73 17.49 22.13
C LEU A 130 -18.04 16.73 22.32
N GLN A 131 -18.42 15.95 21.33
CA GLN A 131 -19.59 15.10 21.33
C GLN A 131 -19.19 13.66 20.97
N PHE A 132 -19.75 12.68 21.66
CA PHE A 132 -19.54 11.28 21.28
C PHE A 132 -20.05 11.01 19.86
N ILE A 133 -19.26 10.27 19.09
CA ILE A 133 -19.70 9.80 17.75
C ILE A 133 -20.88 8.85 17.91
N ASN A 134 -20.87 8.02 18.99
CA ASN A 134 -21.95 7.11 19.32
C ASN A 134 -22.23 7.15 20.83
N GLU A 135 -23.27 7.85 21.21
CA GLU A 135 -23.68 8.05 22.61
C GLU A 135 -24.04 6.74 23.33
N LYS A 136 -24.55 5.74 22.60
CA LYS A 136 -24.88 4.41 23.18
C LYS A 136 -23.66 3.68 23.74
N ASN A 137 -22.45 4.11 23.39
CA ASN A 137 -21.23 3.50 23.87
C ASN A 137 -20.67 4.12 25.15
N ILE A 138 -21.25 5.22 25.64
CA ILE A 138 -20.80 5.92 26.85
C ILE A 138 -20.83 4.98 28.07
N ILE A 139 -21.91 4.22 28.21
CA ILE A 139 -22.15 3.32 29.35
C ILE A 139 -21.44 1.98 29.25
N LYS A 140 -20.90 1.62 28.08
CA LYS A 140 -20.22 0.34 27.87
C LYS A 140 -18.79 0.38 28.43
N LYS A 141 -18.34 -0.70 29.06
CA LYS A 141 -16.95 -0.86 29.53
C LYS A 141 -16.00 -1.04 28.33
N ASN A 142 -14.79 -0.50 28.42
CA ASN A 142 -13.76 -0.60 27.35
C ASN A 142 -13.46 -2.03 26.93
N GLN A 143 -13.46 -2.95 27.88
CA GLN A 143 -13.20 -4.38 27.64
C GLN A 143 -14.25 -5.09 26.77
N ASN A 144 -15.43 -4.47 26.61
CA ASN A 144 -16.50 -5.01 25.76
C ASN A 144 -16.34 -4.65 24.28
N PHE A 145 -15.32 -3.84 23.92
CA PHE A 145 -15.04 -3.50 22.54
C PHE A 145 -13.87 -4.30 22.01
N THR A 146 -14.01 -4.82 20.80
CA THR A 146 -12.94 -5.50 20.09
C THR A 146 -11.86 -4.52 19.63
N SER A 147 -10.66 -5.01 19.32
CA SER A 147 -9.63 -4.19 18.69
C SER A 147 -10.03 -3.79 17.28
N SER A 148 -9.80 -2.53 16.97
CA SER A 148 -10.03 -1.97 15.64
C SER A 148 -8.71 -1.58 15.00
N PHE A 149 -8.63 -1.64 13.68
CA PHE A 149 -7.41 -1.45 12.92
C PHE A 149 -7.62 -0.43 11.80
N PHE A 150 -6.56 0.28 11.43
CA PHE A 150 -6.55 1.16 10.27
C PHE A 150 -5.44 0.76 9.28
N PRO A 151 -5.66 0.93 7.96
CA PRO A 151 -4.64 0.69 6.94
C PRO A 151 -3.47 1.65 7.10
N THR A 152 -2.24 1.12 7.08
CA THR A 152 -1.02 1.95 7.15
C THR A 152 -0.49 2.36 5.78
N GLY A 153 -0.97 1.72 4.70
CA GLY A 153 -0.52 2.00 3.34
C GLY A 153 0.90 1.52 3.00
N HIS A 154 1.56 0.77 3.89
CA HIS A 154 2.95 0.36 3.65
C HIS A 154 3.07 -0.82 2.69
N ILE A 155 2.20 -1.83 2.83
CA ILE A 155 2.15 -3.02 1.96
C ILE A 155 0.70 -3.32 1.62
N ALA A 156 0.45 -3.67 0.36
CA ALA A 156 -0.80 -4.26 -0.07
C ALA A 156 -0.57 -5.28 -1.19
N TYR A 157 -1.08 -6.51 -1.02
CA TYR A 157 -1.09 -7.57 -2.03
C TYR A 157 -2.49 -7.71 -2.63
N TYR A 158 -2.53 -7.82 -3.96
CA TYR A 158 -3.77 -8.03 -4.72
C TYR A 158 -3.59 -9.10 -5.77
N ASN A 159 -4.66 -9.82 -6.06
CA ASN A 159 -4.81 -10.55 -7.30
C ASN A 159 -5.05 -9.53 -8.43
N ALA A 160 -4.32 -9.65 -9.54
CA ALA A 160 -4.42 -8.72 -10.65
C ALA A 160 -5.83 -8.74 -11.30
N GLU A 161 -6.49 -9.91 -11.38
CA GLU A 161 -7.85 -10.01 -11.90
C GLU A 161 -8.87 -9.25 -11.04
N PHE A 162 -8.71 -9.29 -9.71
CA PHE A 162 -9.55 -8.53 -8.79
C PHE A 162 -9.48 -7.03 -9.10
N LEU A 163 -8.27 -6.51 -9.30
CA LEU A 163 -8.06 -5.11 -9.63
C LEU A 163 -8.66 -4.71 -10.99
N LEU A 164 -8.73 -5.62 -11.94
CA LEU A 164 -9.27 -5.35 -13.28
C LEU A 164 -10.80 -5.42 -13.33
N LYS A 165 -11.43 -6.23 -12.45
CA LYS A 165 -12.89 -6.43 -12.40
C LYS A 165 -13.63 -5.45 -11.48
N SER A 166 -12.99 -4.95 -10.43
CA SER A 166 -13.54 -3.95 -9.51
C SER A 166 -13.38 -2.52 -10.06
#